data_74e057b56e5a7ebe3525eb71edbbae44
#
_entry.id   74e057b56e5a7ebe3525eb71edbbae44
#
_cell.length_a   1.000
_cell.length_b   1.000
_cell.length_c   1.000
_cell.angle_alpha   90.00
_cell.angle_beta   90.00
_cell.angle_gamma   90.00
#
_symmetry.space_group_name_H-M   'P 1'
#
loop_
_entity.id
_entity.type
_entity.pdbx_description
1 polymer ?
#
loop_
_entity_poly.entity_id
_entity_poly.type
_entity_poly.pdbx_seq_one_letter_code
_entity_poly.pdbx_strand_id
1 'polypeptide(L)'
;MYAPIIKLSEIKNFLSSNSLVAQKKFGQNFLIDQNIVRYIAECSKDFFEKENVELAEIGIGLGTLTYPILEFERPTYLFEIDRAYIELAKTTYLNLFPKAVLYEGDALENLHHIFSKEVFIFGNLPYHLTSEILTIIATEFKNWRGGVFMVQKEFAERVTGEISSLSIFLEGMGKIEFLKKVNKKCFYPVPKIDSALIRILPRPKEERLFHSKEDIAVWSRLLRTFFWGKRKQIQVSLRDSPFSQDPKFQEAVRKAWEKTNISPTSRPEELNRKQFLTLGQELLDLLS
;
A
#
# COMPACT_ATOMS: atom_id res chain seq x y z
N MET A 1 -6.11 2.48 33.34
CA MET A 1 -5.58 2.90 32.01
C MET A 1 -5.19 1.64 31.29
N TYR A 2 -5.85 1.31 30.18
CA TYR A 2 -5.53 0.12 29.38
C TYR A 2 -4.19 0.39 28.66
N ALA A 3 -3.27 -0.56 28.75
CA ALA A 3 -2.03 -0.54 27.96
C ALA A 3 -2.17 -1.59 26.85
N PRO A 4 -1.75 -1.29 25.61
CA PRO A 4 -1.81 -2.29 24.55
C PRO A 4 -1.01 -3.55 24.92
N ILE A 5 -1.45 -4.71 24.45
CA ILE A 5 -0.75 -5.98 24.66
C ILE A 5 0.53 -5.98 23.83
N ILE A 6 1.64 -5.58 24.44
CA ILE A 6 2.91 -5.35 23.75
C ILE A 6 4.03 -6.26 24.25
N LYS A 7 3.97 -6.64 25.52
CA LYS A 7 4.99 -7.54 26.07
C LYS A 7 4.76 -8.97 25.56
N LEU A 8 5.84 -9.60 25.14
CA LEU A 8 5.78 -10.97 24.61
C LEU A 8 5.08 -11.95 25.58
N SER A 9 5.25 -11.77 26.89
CA SER A 9 4.56 -12.55 27.92
C SER A 9 3.04 -12.36 27.87
N GLU A 10 2.58 -11.11 27.71
CA GLU A 10 1.17 -10.76 27.64
C GLU A 10 0.53 -11.32 26.36
N ILE A 11 1.24 -11.24 25.23
CA ILE A 11 0.81 -11.82 23.95
C ILE A 11 0.66 -13.33 24.08
N LYS A 12 1.67 -14.02 24.64
CA LYS A 12 1.60 -15.47 24.84
C LYS A 12 0.45 -15.86 25.78
N ASN A 13 0.28 -15.14 26.88
CA ASN A 13 -0.83 -15.36 27.81
C ASN A 13 -2.18 -15.15 27.14
N PHE A 14 -2.35 -14.05 26.40
CA PHE A 14 -3.59 -13.78 25.66
C PHE A 14 -3.91 -14.89 24.66
N LEU A 15 -2.94 -15.29 23.83
CA LEU A 15 -3.14 -16.37 22.86
C LEU A 15 -3.48 -17.68 23.53
N SER A 16 -2.78 -18.05 24.62
CA SER A 16 -3.03 -19.32 25.34
C SER A 16 -4.38 -19.33 26.08
N SER A 17 -4.72 -18.23 26.76
CA SER A 17 -5.99 -18.12 27.53
C SER A 17 -7.23 -18.12 26.63
N ASN A 18 -7.09 -17.67 25.37
CA ASN A 18 -8.18 -17.69 24.41
C ASN A 18 -8.12 -18.89 23.45
N SER A 19 -7.25 -19.86 23.69
CA SER A 19 -7.00 -21.00 22.78
C SER A 19 -6.71 -20.58 21.35
N LEU A 20 -6.06 -19.42 21.18
CA LEU A 20 -5.73 -18.84 19.88
C LEU A 20 -4.32 -19.26 19.46
N VAL A 21 -4.19 -19.58 18.19
CA VAL A 21 -2.89 -19.77 17.54
C VAL A 21 -2.82 -18.72 16.44
N ALA A 22 -1.70 -17.97 16.36
CA ALA A 22 -1.49 -17.04 15.28
C ALA A 22 -1.74 -17.73 13.92
N GLN A 23 -2.77 -17.30 13.22
CA GLN A 23 -3.26 -18.02 12.05
C GLN A 23 -2.40 -17.71 10.84
N LYS A 24 -1.62 -18.68 10.39
CA LYS A 24 -0.76 -18.57 9.19
C LYS A 24 -1.54 -18.15 7.93
N LYS A 25 -2.81 -18.57 7.81
CA LYS A 25 -3.68 -18.19 6.67
C LYS A 25 -3.93 -16.70 6.57
N PHE A 26 -3.90 -15.96 7.68
CA PHE A 26 -4.04 -14.51 7.72
C PHE A 26 -2.68 -13.78 7.76
N GLY A 27 -1.56 -14.49 7.70
CA GLY A 27 -0.23 -13.88 7.73
C GLY A 27 0.11 -13.17 9.04
N GLN A 28 -0.51 -13.58 10.15
CA GLN A 28 -0.41 -12.89 11.44
C GLN A 28 1.00 -12.95 12.02
N ASN A 29 1.64 -11.79 12.08
CA ASN A 29 2.91 -11.53 12.74
C ASN A 29 2.75 -10.21 13.50
N PHE A 30 2.60 -10.29 14.83
CA PHE A 30 2.35 -9.12 15.67
C PHE A 30 3.63 -8.36 15.92
N LEU A 31 3.62 -7.06 15.66
CA LEU A 31 4.75 -6.18 15.98
C LEU A 31 4.86 -6.06 17.51
N ILE A 32 6.04 -6.37 18.06
CA ILE A 32 6.31 -6.35 19.50
C ILE A 32 7.40 -5.31 19.89
N ASP A 33 8.01 -4.68 18.92
CA ASP A 33 9.07 -3.70 19.13
C ASP A 33 8.50 -2.28 19.23
N GLN A 34 8.54 -1.73 20.45
CA GLN A 34 8.06 -0.39 20.77
C GLN A 34 8.77 0.73 20.03
N ASN A 35 10.06 0.54 19.69
CA ASN A 35 10.80 1.56 18.96
C ASN A 35 10.30 1.67 17.52
N ILE A 36 9.90 0.53 16.92
CA ILE A 36 9.29 0.52 15.59
C ILE A 36 7.90 1.15 15.63
N VAL A 37 7.08 0.82 16.62
CA VAL A 37 5.75 1.42 16.81
C VAL A 37 5.85 2.95 16.92
N ARG A 38 6.71 3.45 17.81
CA ARG A 38 6.95 4.89 17.96
C ARG A 38 7.46 5.53 16.67
N TYR A 39 8.39 4.88 15.99
CA TYR A 39 8.91 5.36 14.72
C TYR A 39 7.81 5.51 13.65
N ILE A 40 6.86 4.56 13.55
CA ILE A 40 5.73 4.65 12.64
C ILE A 40 4.86 5.88 12.99
N ALA A 41 4.52 6.06 14.24
CA ALA A 41 3.74 7.20 14.69
C ALA A 41 4.44 8.54 14.40
N GLU A 42 5.72 8.66 14.76
CA GLU A 42 6.52 9.87 14.57
C GLU A 42 6.69 10.25 13.09
N CYS A 43 7.06 9.29 12.22
CA CYS A 43 7.29 9.59 10.81
C CYS A 43 6.01 9.90 10.02
N SER A 44 4.85 9.70 10.64
CA SER A 44 3.55 9.97 10.03
C SER A 44 2.94 11.29 10.50
N LYS A 45 3.34 11.76 11.67
CA LYS A 45 2.74 12.90 12.38
C LYS A 45 2.67 14.18 11.53
N ASP A 46 3.77 14.51 10.84
CA ASP A 46 3.86 15.71 10.01
C ASP A 46 2.83 15.76 8.87
N PHE A 47 2.27 14.60 8.47
CA PHE A 47 1.34 14.50 7.33
C PHE A 47 -0.12 14.70 7.72
N PHE A 48 -0.47 14.55 8.98
CA PHE A 48 -1.84 14.70 9.43
C PHE A 48 -2.04 15.77 10.52
N GLU A 49 -0.98 16.26 11.17
CA GLU A 49 -1.14 17.32 12.19
C GLU A 49 -1.55 18.67 11.59
N LYS A 50 -1.06 18.99 10.40
CA LYS A 50 -1.29 20.29 9.73
C LYS A 50 -2.65 20.36 9.02
N GLU A 51 -3.30 19.24 8.80
CA GLU A 51 -4.53 19.13 8.04
C GLU A 51 -5.59 18.35 8.85
N ASN A 52 -6.86 18.52 8.51
CA ASN A 52 -7.94 17.76 9.15
C ASN A 52 -8.09 16.36 8.53
N VAL A 53 -6.99 15.58 8.54
CA VAL A 53 -6.92 14.24 7.96
C VAL A 53 -7.42 13.22 8.95
N GLU A 54 -8.31 12.34 8.51
CA GLU A 54 -8.77 11.16 9.25
C GLU A 54 -7.73 10.03 9.16
N LEU A 55 -7.76 9.06 10.05
CA LEU A 55 -6.80 7.97 10.07
C LEU A 55 -7.47 6.64 9.71
N ALA A 56 -6.71 5.71 9.17
CA ALA A 56 -7.17 4.34 8.99
C ALA A 56 -6.05 3.34 9.30
N GLU A 57 -6.42 2.18 9.84
CA GLU A 57 -5.49 1.06 10.02
C GLU A 57 -6.06 -0.22 9.43
N ILE A 58 -5.25 -0.90 8.62
CA ILE A 58 -5.59 -2.18 8.01
C ILE A 58 -4.89 -3.29 8.78
N GLY A 59 -5.70 -4.16 9.45
CA GLY A 59 -5.23 -5.26 10.27
C GLY A 59 -4.77 -4.82 11.65
N ILE A 60 -5.71 -4.56 12.56
CA ILE A 60 -5.41 -4.07 13.91
C ILE A 60 -4.69 -5.11 14.79
N GLY A 61 -4.97 -6.41 14.59
CA GLY A 61 -4.39 -7.48 15.38
C GLY A 61 -4.56 -7.26 16.89
N LEU A 62 -3.46 -7.32 17.64
CA LEU A 62 -3.45 -7.11 19.09
C LEU A 62 -3.55 -5.62 19.53
N GLY A 63 -3.71 -4.70 18.60
CA GLY A 63 -3.80 -3.27 18.90
C GLY A 63 -2.45 -2.57 19.14
N THR A 64 -1.34 -3.23 18.83
CA THR A 64 0.01 -2.70 19.10
C THR A 64 0.27 -1.38 18.39
N LEU A 65 -0.13 -1.26 17.14
CA LEU A 65 -0.04 -0.02 16.35
C LEU A 65 -1.30 0.83 16.52
N THR A 66 -2.46 0.20 16.67
CA THR A 66 -3.77 0.85 16.82
C THR A 66 -3.80 1.84 17.96
N TYR A 67 -3.33 1.42 19.15
CA TYR A 67 -3.43 2.27 20.34
C TYR A 67 -2.68 3.60 20.18
N PRO A 68 -1.41 3.66 19.76
CA PRO A 68 -0.71 4.91 19.49
C PRO A 68 -1.36 5.77 18.39
N ILE A 69 -2.03 5.15 17.41
CA ILE A 69 -2.78 5.88 16.38
C ILE A 69 -4.03 6.54 16.97
N LEU A 70 -4.74 5.85 17.84
CA LEU A 70 -5.94 6.37 18.50
C LEU A 70 -5.62 7.50 19.48
N GLU A 71 -4.41 7.54 20.07
CA GLU A 71 -3.97 8.65 20.93
C GLU A 71 -3.85 10.00 20.20
N PHE A 72 -3.87 10.02 18.86
CA PHE A 72 -3.99 11.27 18.10
C PHE A 72 -5.39 11.88 18.16
N GLU A 73 -6.37 11.20 18.77
CA GLU A 73 -7.77 11.66 18.99
C GLU A 73 -8.49 12.12 17.71
N ARG A 74 -8.12 11.51 16.56
CA ARG A 74 -8.74 11.78 15.26
C ARG A 74 -9.80 10.75 14.90
N PRO A 75 -10.75 11.06 14.02
CA PRO A 75 -11.61 10.05 13.41
C PRO A 75 -10.73 8.96 12.80
N THR A 76 -10.91 7.71 13.24
CA THR A 76 -10.04 6.59 12.85
C THR A 76 -10.87 5.39 12.43
N TYR A 77 -10.57 4.85 11.28
CA TYR A 77 -11.21 3.67 10.69
C TYR A 77 -10.32 2.45 10.84
N LEU A 78 -10.82 1.44 11.50
CA LEU A 78 -10.09 0.21 11.84
C LEU A 78 -10.68 -0.95 11.05
N PHE A 79 -9.84 -1.78 10.46
CA PHE A 79 -10.26 -2.96 9.69
C PHE A 79 -9.62 -4.22 10.27
N GLU A 80 -10.46 -5.23 10.58
CA GLU A 80 -9.97 -6.51 11.10
C GLU A 80 -10.88 -7.67 10.67
N ILE A 81 -10.27 -8.75 10.23
CA ILE A 81 -10.97 -9.97 9.78
C ILE A 81 -11.09 -11.02 10.88
N ASP A 82 -10.18 -11.03 11.84
CA ASP A 82 -10.15 -12.06 12.88
C ASP A 82 -11.05 -11.67 14.05
N ARG A 83 -12.09 -12.47 14.27
CA ARG A 83 -13.09 -12.25 15.34
C ARG A 83 -12.47 -12.13 16.73
N ALA A 84 -11.38 -12.85 17.01
CA ALA A 84 -10.75 -12.78 18.33
C ALA A 84 -10.14 -11.40 18.60
N TYR A 85 -9.53 -10.76 17.59
CA TYR A 85 -8.96 -9.42 17.74
C TYR A 85 -10.03 -8.34 17.67
N ILE A 86 -11.11 -8.56 16.93
CA ILE A 86 -12.31 -7.72 16.97
C ILE A 86 -12.88 -7.66 18.40
N GLU A 87 -13.11 -8.82 19.01
CA GLU A 87 -13.62 -8.89 20.38
C GLU A 87 -12.64 -8.30 21.41
N LEU A 88 -11.34 -8.55 21.23
CA LEU A 88 -10.31 -7.90 22.04
C LEU A 88 -10.42 -6.39 21.97
N ALA A 89 -10.49 -5.81 20.79
CA ALA A 89 -10.60 -4.37 20.59
C ALA A 89 -11.86 -3.81 21.28
N LYS A 90 -13.03 -4.42 21.05
CA LYS A 90 -14.31 -4.01 21.62
C LYS A 90 -14.33 -4.05 23.15
N THR A 91 -13.75 -5.09 23.74
CA THR A 91 -13.78 -5.30 25.19
C THR A 91 -12.72 -4.54 25.95
N THR A 92 -11.67 -4.09 25.28
CA THR A 92 -10.50 -3.51 25.96
C THR A 92 -10.34 -2.01 25.72
N TYR A 93 -10.14 -1.56 24.48
CA TYR A 93 -9.74 -0.17 24.23
C TYR A 93 -10.68 0.63 23.33
N LEU A 94 -11.50 -0.01 22.50
CA LEU A 94 -12.30 0.74 21.53
C LEU A 94 -13.29 1.71 22.19
N ASN A 95 -13.87 1.31 23.33
CA ASN A 95 -14.79 2.16 24.11
C ASN A 95 -14.12 3.42 24.69
N LEU A 96 -12.78 3.48 24.74
CA LEU A 96 -12.05 4.67 25.20
C LEU A 96 -11.89 5.71 24.10
N PHE A 97 -12.13 5.33 22.84
CA PHE A 97 -11.90 6.18 21.67
C PHE A 97 -13.19 6.31 20.82
N PRO A 98 -14.10 7.19 21.21
CA PRO A 98 -15.43 7.31 20.58
C PRO A 98 -15.39 7.76 19.12
N LYS A 99 -14.25 8.26 18.64
CA LYS A 99 -14.04 8.64 17.23
C LYS A 99 -13.56 7.47 16.38
N ALA A 100 -13.30 6.30 16.95
CA ALA A 100 -12.88 5.11 16.22
C ALA A 100 -14.09 4.32 15.71
N VAL A 101 -14.03 3.88 14.46
CA VAL A 101 -15.04 3.02 13.83
C VAL A 101 -14.34 1.73 13.38
N LEU A 102 -14.84 0.58 13.86
CA LEU A 102 -14.31 -0.74 13.49
C LEU A 102 -15.20 -1.37 12.40
N TYR A 103 -14.56 -1.70 11.28
CA TYR A 103 -15.14 -2.51 10.20
C TYR A 103 -14.67 -3.96 10.35
N GLU A 104 -15.64 -4.85 10.60
CA GLU A 104 -15.39 -6.26 10.82
C GLU A 104 -15.43 -7.03 9.50
N GLY A 105 -14.41 -7.83 9.22
CA GLY A 105 -14.30 -8.65 8.01
C GLY A 105 -13.12 -8.29 7.11
N ASP A 106 -13.18 -8.74 5.88
CA ASP A 106 -12.10 -8.52 4.91
C ASP A 106 -11.94 -7.04 4.58
N ALA A 107 -10.72 -6.52 4.72
CA ALA A 107 -10.41 -5.15 4.39
C ALA A 107 -10.66 -4.86 2.91
N LEU A 108 -10.40 -5.81 2.00
CA LEU A 108 -10.63 -5.64 0.57
C LEU A 108 -12.12 -5.37 0.26
N GLU A 109 -13.03 -5.97 1.05
CA GLU A 109 -14.46 -5.76 0.92
C GLU A 109 -14.93 -4.46 1.62
N ASN A 110 -14.26 -4.05 2.71
CA ASN A 110 -14.73 -2.97 3.57
C ASN A 110 -14.08 -1.60 3.31
N LEU A 111 -12.94 -1.52 2.63
CA LEU A 111 -12.25 -0.25 2.34
C LEU A 111 -13.11 0.75 1.58
N HIS A 112 -14.13 0.30 0.82
CA HIS A 112 -15.04 1.18 0.07
C HIS A 112 -15.79 2.18 0.97
N HIS A 113 -15.98 1.90 2.25
CA HIS A 113 -16.62 2.81 3.21
C HIS A 113 -15.85 4.12 3.42
N ILE A 114 -14.55 4.12 3.10
CA ILE A 114 -13.67 5.29 3.31
C ILE A 114 -13.03 5.82 2.02
N PHE A 115 -13.41 5.36 0.82
CA PHE A 115 -12.81 5.81 -0.45
C PHE A 115 -12.94 7.32 -0.71
N SER A 116 -13.98 7.96 -0.19
CA SER A 116 -14.21 9.41 -0.33
C SER A 116 -13.56 10.25 0.77
N LYS A 117 -13.00 9.62 1.80
CA LYS A 117 -12.44 10.28 2.98
C LYS A 117 -11.04 10.85 2.70
N GLU A 118 -10.74 11.97 3.38
CA GLU A 118 -9.36 12.46 3.47
C GLU A 118 -8.63 11.67 4.55
N VAL A 119 -7.90 10.65 4.14
CA VAL A 119 -7.37 9.64 5.07
C VAL A 119 -5.88 9.39 4.89
N PHE A 120 -5.18 9.24 6.01
CA PHE A 120 -3.82 8.69 6.08
C PHE A 120 -3.90 7.24 6.60
N ILE A 121 -3.28 6.30 5.90
CA ILE A 121 -3.49 4.87 6.12
C ILE A 121 -2.25 4.23 6.73
N PHE A 122 -2.46 3.46 7.79
CA PHE A 122 -1.45 2.61 8.41
C PHE A 122 -1.77 1.14 8.16
N GLY A 123 -0.75 0.29 8.18
CA GLY A 123 -0.99 -1.14 8.18
C GLY A 123 0.28 -1.97 8.32
N ASN A 124 0.20 -2.99 9.18
CA ASN A 124 1.10 -4.13 9.12
C ASN A 124 0.49 -5.14 8.15
N LEU A 125 0.67 -4.91 6.85
CA LEU A 125 -0.11 -5.59 5.82
C LEU A 125 0.18 -7.09 5.74
N PRO A 126 -0.87 -7.92 5.55
CA PRO A 126 -0.68 -9.33 5.21
C PRO A 126 0.15 -9.45 3.93
N TYR A 127 1.26 -10.18 3.99
CA TYR A 127 2.24 -10.18 2.90
C TYR A 127 1.67 -10.65 1.56
N HIS A 128 0.72 -11.59 1.59
CA HIS A 128 0.09 -12.13 0.38
C HIS A 128 -0.93 -11.17 -0.26
N LEU A 129 -1.45 -10.18 0.50
CA LEU A 129 -2.42 -9.18 0.03
C LEU A 129 -1.80 -7.79 -0.20
N THR A 130 -0.52 -7.60 0.12
CA THR A 130 0.15 -6.28 0.07
C THR A 130 -0.05 -5.58 -1.28
N SER A 131 0.20 -6.29 -2.39
CA SER A 131 0.06 -5.70 -3.74
C SER A 131 -1.37 -5.30 -4.04
N GLU A 132 -2.34 -6.12 -3.64
CA GLU A 132 -3.77 -5.90 -3.89
C GLU A 132 -4.28 -4.71 -3.09
N ILE A 133 -3.97 -4.67 -1.79
CA ILE A 133 -4.34 -3.55 -0.90
C ILE A 133 -3.77 -2.23 -1.42
N LEU A 134 -2.47 -2.19 -1.76
CA LEU A 134 -1.84 -0.97 -2.28
C LEU A 134 -2.42 -0.55 -3.64
N THR A 135 -2.81 -1.51 -4.48
CA THR A 135 -3.49 -1.22 -5.75
C THR A 135 -4.86 -0.59 -5.49
N ILE A 136 -5.67 -1.14 -4.60
CA ILE A 136 -6.98 -0.57 -4.24
C ILE A 136 -6.83 0.84 -3.66
N ILE A 137 -5.88 1.06 -2.74
CA ILE A 137 -5.61 2.39 -2.21
C ILE A 137 -5.27 3.34 -3.35
N ALA A 138 -4.41 2.92 -4.26
CA ALA A 138 -3.96 3.71 -5.38
C ALA A 138 -5.07 4.06 -6.39
N THR A 139 -6.03 3.14 -6.62
CA THR A 139 -7.03 3.28 -7.69
C THR A 139 -8.38 3.83 -7.22
N GLU A 140 -8.77 3.55 -5.99
CA GLU A 140 -10.13 3.82 -5.51
C GLU A 140 -10.22 5.05 -4.58
N PHE A 141 -9.14 5.40 -3.89
CA PHE A 141 -9.16 6.51 -2.95
C PHE A 141 -8.96 7.87 -3.63
N LYS A 142 -10.00 8.70 -3.64
CA LYS A 142 -9.97 10.03 -4.28
C LYS A 142 -9.14 11.06 -3.51
N ASN A 143 -9.22 11.03 -2.18
CA ASN A 143 -8.64 12.03 -1.29
C ASN A 143 -7.61 11.43 -0.34
N TRP A 144 -6.94 10.38 -0.76
CA TRP A 144 -5.88 9.76 0.01
C TRP A 144 -4.71 10.74 0.26
N ARG A 145 -4.26 10.83 1.50
CA ARG A 145 -3.20 11.75 1.95
C ARG A 145 -1.85 11.07 2.16
N GLY A 146 -1.81 9.78 2.03
CA GLY A 146 -0.61 8.96 2.17
C GLY A 146 -0.79 7.80 3.12
N GLY A 147 0.28 7.05 3.32
CA GLY A 147 0.27 5.96 4.28
C GLY A 147 1.65 5.42 4.59
N VAL A 148 1.75 4.74 5.72
CA VAL A 148 2.93 4.00 6.16
C VAL A 148 2.57 2.54 6.33
N PHE A 149 3.29 1.69 5.62
CA PHE A 149 2.99 0.27 5.54
C PHE A 149 4.20 -0.58 5.93
N MET A 150 3.96 -1.56 6.80
CA MET A 150 4.89 -2.64 7.06
C MET A 150 4.67 -3.72 6.03
N VAL A 151 5.72 -4.06 5.28
CA VAL A 151 5.68 -5.04 4.19
C VAL A 151 6.90 -5.96 4.25
N GLN A 152 6.95 -7.01 3.44
CA GLN A 152 8.18 -7.82 3.29
C GLN A 152 9.33 -6.96 2.77
N LYS A 153 10.54 -7.19 3.28
CA LYS A 153 11.74 -6.43 2.86
C LYS A 153 11.96 -6.49 1.36
N GLU A 154 11.88 -7.67 0.75
CA GLU A 154 12.04 -7.86 -0.71
C GLU A 154 10.98 -7.10 -1.51
N PHE A 155 9.73 -7.06 -1.00
CA PHE A 155 8.68 -6.26 -1.62
C PHE A 155 9.03 -4.77 -1.58
N ALA A 156 9.47 -4.27 -0.43
CA ALA A 156 9.87 -2.88 -0.26
C ALA A 156 11.02 -2.51 -1.21
N GLU A 157 12.07 -3.33 -1.26
CA GLU A 157 13.23 -3.14 -2.15
C GLU A 157 12.80 -3.13 -3.62
N ARG A 158 11.90 -4.03 -4.02
CA ARG A 158 11.37 -4.08 -5.39
C ARG A 158 10.60 -2.81 -5.75
N VAL A 159 9.67 -2.35 -4.91
CA VAL A 159 8.83 -1.19 -5.26
C VAL A 159 9.58 0.13 -5.15
N THR A 160 10.65 0.23 -4.38
CA THR A 160 11.45 1.46 -4.24
C THR A 160 12.69 1.49 -5.12
N GLY A 161 13.28 0.34 -5.47
CA GLY A 161 14.56 0.23 -6.18
C GLY A 161 14.45 -0.29 -7.61
N GLU A 162 13.66 -1.33 -7.84
CA GLU A 162 13.60 -2.02 -9.12
C GLU A 162 12.57 -1.40 -10.09
N ILE A 163 12.82 -1.56 -11.38
CA ILE A 163 11.84 -1.26 -12.42
C ILE A 163 10.99 -2.51 -12.67
N SER A 164 9.73 -2.44 -12.25
CA SER A 164 8.75 -3.50 -12.40
C SER A 164 7.36 -2.91 -12.68
N SER A 165 6.44 -3.70 -13.21
CA SER A 165 5.07 -3.24 -13.47
C SER A 165 4.44 -2.61 -12.22
N LEU A 166 4.58 -3.25 -11.06
CA LEU A 166 4.01 -2.75 -9.81
C LEU A 166 4.73 -1.48 -9.31
N SER A 167 6.06 -1.43 -9.34
CA SER A 167 6.80 -0.25 -8.86
C SER A 167 6.47 0.98 -9.70
N ILE A 168 6.40 0.83 -11.02
CA ILE A 168 6.04 1.90 -11.93
C ILE A 168 4.56 2.27 -11.81
N PHE A 169 3.67 1.29 -11.60
CA PHE A 169 2.25 1.55 -11.34
C PHE A 169 2.07 2.45 -10.11
N LEU A 170 2.67 2.06 -8.99
CA LEU A 170 2.59 2.82 -7.75
C LEU A 170 3.29 4.18 -7.84
N GLU A 171 4.39 4.30 -8.62
CA GLU A 171 5.07 5.58 -8.87
C GLU A 171 4.17 6.58 -9.63
N GLY A 172 3.31 6.11 -10.52
CA GLY A 172 2.29 6.94 -11.17
C GLY A 172 1.28 7.51 -10.19
N MET A 173 1.03 6.84 -9.09
CA MET A 173 0.10 7.27 -8.04
C MET A 173 0.73 8.20 -7.01
N GLY A 174 2.00 8.00 -6.69
CA GLY A 174 2.66 8.75 -5.63
C GLY A 174 4.14 8.46 -5.50
N LYS A 175 4.80 9.17 -4.60
CA LYS A 175 6.19 8.93 -4.23
C LYS A 175 6.27 7.80 -3.22
N ILE A 176 7.08 6.78 -3.50
CA ILE A 176 7.33 5.65 -2.61
C ILE A 176 8.71 5.80 -1.97
N GLU A 177 8.78 5.71 -0.66
CA GLU A 177 10.00 5.84 0.11
C GLU A 177 10.24 4.61 0.96
N PHE A 178 11.46 4.07 0.92
CA PHE A 178 11.91 3.06 1.86
C PHE A 178 12.33 3.77 3.15
N LEU A 179 11.58 3.59 4.22
CA LEU A 179 11.85 4.28 5.48
C LEU A 179 12.88 3.54 6.34
N LYS A 180 12.62 2.25 6.59
CA LYS A 180 13.44 1.49 7.53
C LYS A 180 13.31 -0.01 7.34
N LYS A 181 14.45 -0.72 7.41
CA LYS A 181 14.44 -2.18 7.58
C LYS A 181 13.99 -2.56 8.99
N VAL A 182 13.13 -3.57 9.11
CA VAL A 182 12.63 -4.10 10.37
C VAL A 182 13.00 -5.57 10.49
N ASN A 183 13.79 -5.88 11.51
CA ASN A 183 14.24 -7.25 11.73
C ASN A 183 13.06 -8.15 12.10
N LYS A 184 13.06 -9.37 11.58
CA LYS A 184 12.01 -10.36 11.87
C LYS A 184 11.83 -10.66 13.36
N LYS A 185 12.85 -10.44 14.20
CA LYS A 185 12.77 -10.60 15.67
C LYS A 185 11.88 -9.55 16.33
N CYS A 186 11.53 -8.45 15.62
CA CYS A 186 10.57 -7.45 16.10
C CYS A 186 9.13 -7.94 16.08
N PHE A 187 8.88 -9.19 15.68
CA PHE A 187 7.54 -9.78 15.54
C PHE A 187 7.38 -11.08 16.34
N TYR A 188 6.12 -11.36 16.69
CA TYR A 188 5.70 -12.66 17.24
C TYR A 188 4.41 -13.15 16.56
N PRO A 189 4.36 -14.39 16.07
CA PRO A 189 5.49 -15.27 15.84
C PRO A 189 6.54 -14.67 14.93
N VAL A 190 7.79 -15.13 15.03
CA VAL A 190 8.87 -14.62 14.18
C VAL A 190 8.63 -15.06 12.73
N PRO A 191 8.48 -14.13 11.76
CA PRO A 191 8.31 -14.46 10.36
C PRO A 191 9.58 -15.09 9.78
N LYS A 192 9.47 -15.69 8.58
CA LYS A 192 10.64 -16.32 7.91
C LYS A 192 11.67 -15.28 7.44
N ILE A 193 11.22 -14.11 7.03
CA ILE A 193 12.03 -13.05 6.42
C ILE A 193 11.88 -11.72 7.17
N ASP A 194 12.82 -10.81 6.97
CA ASP A 194 12.75 -9.46 7.48
C ASP A 194 11.63 -8.67 6.80
N SER A 195 11.17 -7.64 7.47
CA SER A 195 10.19 -6.67 6.98
C SER A 195 10.87 -5.33 6.67
N ALA A 196 10.13 -4.43 6.11
CA ALA A 196 10.51 -3.04 5.97
C ALA A 196 9.28 -2.13 6.07
N LEU A 197 9.52 -0.91 6.48
CA LEU A 197 8.56 0.18 6.41
C LEU A 197 8.73 0.92 5.10
N ILE A 198 7.64 1.10 4.39
CA ILE A 198 7.54 2.00 3.24
C ILE A 198 6.53 3.09 3.56
N ARG A 199 6.77 4.27 3.00
CA ARG A 199 5.81 5.36 2.96
C ARG A 199 5.44 5.64 1.53
N ILE A 200 4.15 5.85 1.29
CA ILE A 200 3.65 6.25 -0.02
C ILE A 200 2.88 7.56 0.19
N LEU A 201 3.27 8.59 -0.56
CA LEU A 201 2.64 9.91 -0.54
C LEU A 201 2.05 10.21 -1.91
N PRO A 202 0.77 10.58 -2.02
CA PRO A 202 0.19 10.96 -3.30
C PRO A 202 0.91 12.19 -3.85
N ARG A 203 0.98 12.28 -5.16
CA ARG A 203 1.46 13.49 -5.84
C ARG A 203 0.47 14.64 -5.63
N PRO A 204 0.94 15.90 -5.63
CA PRO A 204 0.06 17.05 -5.78
C PRO A 204 -0.90 16.87 -6.96
N LYS A 205 -2.11 17.43 -6.89
CA LYS A 205 -3.15 17.20 -7.93
C LYS A 205 -2.64 17.50 -9.34
N GLU A 206 -1.90 18.56 -9.48
CA GLU A 206 -1.30 19.06 -10.73
C GLU A 206 -0.17 18.18 -11.28
N GLU A 207 0.43 17.36 -10.44
CA GLU A 207 1.51 16.42 -10.81
C GLU A 207 1.02 14.97 -10.92
N ARG A 208 -0.28 14.73 -10.70
CA ARG A 208 -0.84 13.37 -10.80
C ARG A 208 -0.91 12.93 -12.25
N LEU A 209 -0.43 11.74 -12.51
CA LEU A 209 -0.55 11.12 -13.83
C LEU A 209 -2.01 10.78 -14.17
N PHE A 210 -2.86 10.52 -13.15
CA PHE A 210 -4.23 10.05 -13.34
C PHE A 210 -5.23 11.03 -12.73
N HIS A 211 -6.27 11.34 -13.49
CA HIS A 211 -7.39 12.17 -13.09
C HIS A 211 -8.73 11.40 -13.11
N SER A 212 -8.74 10.23 -13.74
CA SER A 212 -9.92 9.38 -13.91
C SER A 212 -9.60 7.88 -13.75
N LYS A 213 -10.63 7.05 -13.65
CA LYS A 213 -10.47 5.57 -13.69
C LYS A 213 -10.02 5.10 -15.07
N GLU A 214 -10.39 5.81 -16.09
CA GLU A 214 -10.01 5.57 -17.48
C GLU A 214 -8.51 5.74 -17.64
N ASP A 215 -7.93 6.80 -17.08
CA ASP A 215 -6.47 7.04 -17.08
C ASP A 215 -5.72 5.88 -16.41
N ILE A 216 -6.21 5.45 -15.24
CA ILE A 216 -5.63 4.31 -14.50
C ILE A 216 -5.70 3.03 -15.35
N ALA A 217 -6.81 2.81 -16.06
CA ALA A 217 -6.97 1.65 -16.93
C ALA A 217 -5.99 1.68 -18.10
N VAL A 218 -5.81 2.84 -18.73
CA VAL A 218 -4.84 3.04 -19.83
C VAL A 218 -3.41 2.80 -19.31
N TRP A 219 -3.05 3.37 -18.15
CA TRP A 219 -1.75 3.17 -17.53
C TRP A 219 -1.49 1.70 -17.18
N SER A 220 -2.44 1.05 -16.55
CA SER A 220 -2.34 -0.38 -16.24
C SER A 220 -2.16 -1.22 -17.50
N ARG A 221 -2.87 -0.88 -18.56
CA ARG A 221 -2.77 -1.53 -19.86
C ARG A 221 -1.39 -1.37 -20.47
N LEU A 222 -0.81 -0.16 -20.44
CA LEU A 222 0.54 0.11 -20.91
C LEU A 222 1.58 -0.75 -20.17
N LEU A 223 1.51 -0.76 -18.84
CA LEU A 223 2.45 -1.53 -18.03
C LEU A 223 2.31 -3.04 -18.24
N ARG A 224 1.07 -3.56 -18.29
CA ARG A 224 0.82 -4.97 -18.61
C ARG A 224 1.33 -5.34 -20.00
N THR A 225 1.24 -4.43 -20.97
CA THR A 225 1.78 -4.60 -22.31
C THR A 225 3.30 -4.69 -22.28
N PHE A 226 3.97 -3.72 -21.68
CA PHE A 226 5.43 -3.65 -21.71
C PHE A 226 6.08 -4.77 -20.90
N PHE A 227 5.55 -5.08 -19.72
CA PHE A 227 6.07 -6.13 -18.85
C PHE A 227 5.52 -7.55 -19.15
N TRP A 228 4.73 -7.72 -20.23
CA TRP A 228 4.18 -9.01 -20.62
C TRP A 228 5.26 -10.06 -20.90
N GLY A 229 6.37 -9.66 -21.47
CA GLY A 229 7.48 -10.56 -21.78
C GLY A 229 8.78 -10.12 -21.11
N LYS A 230 9.18 -10.82 -20.04
CA LYS A 230 10.34 -10.47 -19.18
C LYS A 230 11.66 -10.13 -19.89
N ARG A 231 11.86 -10.37 -21.15
CA ARG A 231 13.11 -10.08 -21.88
C ARG A 231 12.85 -9.50 -23.25
N LYS A 232 11.60 -9.17 -23.55
CA LYS A 232 11.22 -8.62 -24.84
C LYS A 232 11.45 -7.12 -24.89
N GLN A 233 11.82 -6.62 -26.07
CA GLN A 233 11.82 -5.20 -26.37
C GLN A 233 10.40 -4.65 -26.34
N ILE A 234 10.23 -3.37 -25.98
CA ILE A 234 8.89 -2.75 -25.86
C ILE A 234 8.10 -2.78 -27.18
N GLN A 235 8.76 -2.64 -28.33
CA GLN A 235 8.11 -2.76 -29.64
C GLN A 235 7.55 -4.17 -29.90
N VAL A 236 8.28 -5.20 -29.46
CA VAL A 236 7.83 -6.61 -29.59
C VAL A 236 6.68 -6.87 -28.62
N SER A 237 6.78 -6.37 -27.39
CA SER A 237 5.71 -6.48 -26.42
C SER A 237 4.43 -5.75 -26.90
N LEU A 238 4.58 -4.57 -27.49
CA LEU A 238 3.46 -3.81 -28.04
C LEU A 238 2.77 -4.56 -29.19
N ARG A 239 3.53 -5.22 -30.05
CA ARG A 239 2.98 -6.00 -31.17
C ARG A 239 2.27 -7.28 -30.72
N ASP A 240 2.89 -8.01 -29.78
CA ASP A 240 2.52 -9.41 -29.48
C ASP A 240 1.69 -9.58 -28.21
N SER A 241 1.64 -8.57 -27.32
CA SER A 241 0.92 -8.68 -26.06
C SER A 241 -0.60 -8.79 -26.26
N PRO A 242 -1.30 -9.67 -25.53
CA PRO A 242 -2.76 -9.73 -25.57
C PRO A 242 -3.43 -8.45 -25.05
N PHE A 243 -2.71 -7.60 -24.31
CA PHE A 243 -3.21 -6.33 -23.78
C PHE A 243 -3.14 -5.18 -24.79
N SER A 244 -2.47 -5.36 -25.92
CA SER A 244 -2.24 -4.32 -26.93
C SER A 244 -2.89 -4.57 -28.28
N GLN A 245 -3.87 -5.46 -28.38
CA GLN A 245 -4.47 -5.85 -29.66
C GLN A 245 -5.36 -4.79 -30.34
N ASP A 246 -5.55 -3.64 -29.68
CA ASP A 246 -6.28 -2.50 -30.23
C ASP A 246 -5.33 -1.62 -31.07
N PRO A 247 -5.59 -1.43 -32.38
CA PRO A 247 -4.74 -0.61 -33.24
C PRO A 247 -4.62 0.85 -32.80
N LYS A 248 -5.70 1.45 -32.26
CA LYS A 248 -5.68 2.84 -31.76
C LYS A 248 -4.72 2.97 -30.57
N PHE A 249 -4.77 2.04 -29.64
CA PHE A 249 -3.86 2.01 -28.51
C PHE A 249 -2.42 1.81 -28.97
N GLN A 250 -2.14 0.90 -29.90
CA GLN A 250 -0.79 0.70 -30.43
C GLN A 250 -0.25 1.96 -31.11
N GLU A 251 -1.07 2.65 -31.90
CA GLU A 251 -0.68 3.89 -32.57
C GLU A 251 -0.39 5.00 -31.56
N ALA A 252 -1.25 5.18 -30.56
CA ALA A 252 -1.06 6.16 -29.48
C ALA A 252 0.25 5.90 -28.72
N VAL A 253 0.54 4.63 -28.36
CA VAL A 253 1.80 4.28 -27.70
C VAL A 253 3.02 4.59 -28.59
N ARG A 254 2.97 4.30 -29.90
CA ARG A 254 4.06 4.64 -30.81
C ARG A 254 4.30 6.16 -30.89
N LYS A 255 3.24 6.95 -31.03
CA LYS A 255 3.34 8.42 -31.02
C LYS A 255 3.90 8.96 -29.69
N ALA A 256 3.46 8.39 -28.57
CA ALA A 256 3.95 8.78 -27.24
C ALA A 256 5.46 8.50 -27.09
N TRP A 257 5.95 7.32 -27.47
CA TRP A 257 7.38 7.05 -27.33
C TRP A 257 8.25 7.87 -28.31
N GLU A 258 7.78 8.21 -29.51
CA GLU A 258 8.48 9.13 -30.42
C GLU A 258 8.72 10.49 -29.77
N LYS A 259 7.71 11.04 -29.07
CA LYS A 259 7.84 12.30 -28.34
C LYS A 259 8.78 12.22 -27.13
N THR A 260 8.92 11.05 -26.54
CA THR A 260 9.71 10.85 -25.30
C THR A 260 11.14 10.40 -25.55
N ASN A 261 11.58 10.27 -26.80
CA ASN A 261 12.89 9.76 -27.19
C ASN A 261 13.23 8.36 -26.58
N ILE A 262 12.23 7.54 -26.34
CA ILE A 262 12.41 6.17 -25.88
C ILE A 262 12.65 5.28 -27.09
N SER A 263 13.76 4.54 -27.10
CA SER A 263 14.04 3.59 -28.19
C SER A 263 13.04 2.44 -28.16
N PRO A 264 12.36 2.13 -29.28
CA PRO A 264 11.47 0.98 -29.39
C PRO A 264 12.17 -0.37 -29.12
N THR A 265 13.48 -0.42 -29.26
CA THR A 265 14.30 -1.63 -29.01
C THR A 265 14.72 -1.79 -27.55
N SER A 266 14.48 -0.79 -26.70
CA SER A 266 14.72 -0.90 -25.25
C SER A 266 13.82 -1.95 -24.63
N ARG A 267 14.30 -2.54 -23.53
CA ARG A 267 13.47 -3.38 -22.66
C ARG A 267 12.85 -2.53 -21.55
N PRO A 268 11.71 -2.95 -20.97
CA PRO A 268 11.09 -2.18 -19.90
C PRO A 268 12.02 -1.86 -18.72
N GLU A 269 12.87 -2.82 -18.33
CA GLU A 269 13.83 -2.66 -17.23
C GLU A 269 14.99 -1.70 -17.53
N GLU A 270 15.21 -1.34 -18.79
CA GLU A 270 16.23 -0.36 -19.20
C GLU A 270 15.74 1.07 -19.13
N LEU A 271 14.42 1.27 -19.01
CA LEU A 271 13.81 2.59 -18.83
C LEU A 271 13.87 3.00 -17.37
N ASN A 272 14.11 4.28 -17.12
CA ASN A 272 13.99 4.82 -15.78
C ASN A 272 12.54 5.25 -15.45
N ARG A 273 12.27 5.50 -14.17
CA ARG A 273 10.94 5.90 -13.66
C ARG A 273 10.39 7.16 -14.36
N LYS A 274 11.25 8.17 -14.57
CA LYS A 274 10.86 9.41 -15.25
C LYS A 274 10.42 9.17 -16.69
N GLN A 275 11.12 8.30 -17.42
CA GLN A 275 10.75 7.93 -18.79
C GLN A 275 9.37 7.27 -18.84
N PHE A 276 9.07 6.37 -17.90
CA PHE A 276 7.73 5.78 -17.82
C PHE A 276 6.65 6.82 -17.54
N LEU A 277 6.86 7.72 -16.59
CA LEU A 277 5.88 8.76 -16.24
C LEU A 277 5.64 9.70 -17.42
N THR A 278 6.72 10.15 -18.09
CA THR A 278 6.59 11.01 -19.29
C THR A 278 5.86 10.28 -20.42
N LEU A 279 6.18 9.00 -20.67
CA LEU A 279 5.48 8.19 -21.67
C LEU A 279 3.99 8.03 -21.32
N GLY A 280 3.69 7.79 -20.03
CA GLY A 280 2.32 7.69 -19.56
C GLY A 280 1.53 8.97 -19.77
N GLN A 281 2.11 10.13 -19.46
CA GLN A 281 1.47 11.42 -19.68
C GLN A 281 1.16 11.65 -21.16
N GLU A 282 2.16 11.47 -22.04
CA GLU A 282 1.96 11.63 -23.49
C GLU A 282 0.92 10.66 -24.06
N LEU A 283 0.87 9.44 -23.53
CA LEU A 283 -0.14 8.46 -23.94
C LEU A 283 -1.55 8.87 -23.52
N LEU A 284 -1.71 9.35 -22.28
CA LEU A 284 -3.00 9.81 -21.76
C LEU A 284 -3.49 11.03 -22.56
N ASP A 285 -2.62 12.01 -22.84
CA ASP A 285 -2.94 13.19 -23.64
C ASP A 285 -3.36 12.85 -25.10
N LEU A 286 -2.87 11.72 -25.64
CA LEU A 286 -3.24 11.25 -26.98
C LEU A 286 -4.56 10.44 -27.01
N LEU A 287 -5.01 9.96 -25.85
CA LEU A 287 -6.23 9.13 -25.75
C LEU A 287 -7.40 9.88 -25.09
N SER A 288 -7.15 11.07 -24.53
CA SER A 288 -8.16 12.03 -24.06
C SER A 288 -8.85 12.69 -25.26
#